data_418b2ce348672ab1ffbcc47e509cd9c7
#
_entry.id   418b2ce348672ab1ffbcc47e509cd9c7
#
_cell.length_a   1.000
_cell.length_b   1.000
_cell.length_c   1.000
_cell.angle_alpha   90.00
_cell.angle_beta   90.00
_cell.angle_gamma   90.00
#
_symmetry.space_group_name_H-M   'P 1'
#
loop_
_entity.id
_entity.type
_entity.pdbx_description
1 polymer ?
#
loop_
_entity_poly.entity_id
_entity_poly.type
_entity_poly.pdbx_seq_one_letter_code
_entity_poly.pdbx_strand_id
1 'polypeptide(L)'
;MKYLQIKSTNEDILKNCENGGAVTSLLLSLLDEGKVDGILNLKKQDNVYDGIPTFVTTKEELLETSGSLHCAPIMTSDIIAKFLKEDKIAVTTKPCDAMAIDEIIKRNGINRDNIYMIGLNCGGTVSPLTAEKMIKLFYDVDPEDVVKEEINKGQFIIELENGEEKSVKIDDLEDEGYGRRDNCQRCELKIPRKADVACGNWGSSKGYTFVEINTPKGEELIQNAIDKVILKLKIHPKNRLQLGVKLKM
;
A
#
# COMPACT_ATOMS: atom_id res chain seq x y z
N MET A 1 20.22 -3.84 -2.82
CA MET A 1 18.86 -3.91 -2.27
C MET A 1 18.93 -3.69 -0.77
N LYS A 2 18.23 -2.70 -0.22
CA LYS A 2 18.26 -2.32 1.21
C LYS A 2 16.91 -2.62 1.84
N TYR A 3 16.92 -3.21 3.01
CA TYR A 3 15.74 -3.54 3.79
C TYR A 3 15.69 -2.70 5.05
N LEU A 4 14.61 -1.97 5.25
CA LEU A 4 14.44 -1.05 6.36
C LEU A 4 13.15 -1.36 7.11
N GLN A 5 13.06 -0.89 8.34
CA GLN A 5 11.81 -0.76 9.09
C GLN A 5 11.66 0.72 9.44
N ILE A 6 10.59 1.33 8.99
CA ILE A 6 10.37 2.76 9.15
C ILE A 6 9.01 3.05 9.77
N LYS A 7 8.95 4.15 10.51
CA LYS A 7 7.74 4.63 11.15
C LYS A 7 7.62 6.14 10.93
N SER A 8 6.43 6.62 10.63
CA SER A 8 6.11 8.06 10.55
C SER A 8 6.41 8.77 11.87
N THR A 9 6.76 10.04 11.79
CA THR A 9 6.80 10.94 12.95
C THR A 9 5.53 11.76 13.07
N ASN A 10 4.64 11.71 12.08
CA ASN A 10 3.39 12.45 12.05
C ASN A 10 2.29 11.64 12.75
N GLU A 11 1.77 12.16 13.85
CA GLU A 11 0.73 11.50 14.66
C GLU A 11 -0.61 11.37 13.92
N ASP A 12 -0.97 12.30 13.04
CA ASP A 12 -2.22 12.22 12.26
C ASP A 12 -2.17 11.07 11.24
N ILE A 13 -0.99 10.85 10.63
CA ILE A 13 -0.77 9.68 9.79
C ILE A 13 -0.84 8.39 10.61
N LEU A 14 -0.25 8.37 11.80
CA LEU A 14 -0.20 7.18 12.65
C LEU A 14 -1.58 6.76 13.18
N LYS A 15 -2.53 7.68 13.35
CA LYS A 15 -3.90 7.36 13.78
C LYS A 15 -4.67 6.53 12.75
N ASN A 16 -4.42 6.77 11.46
CA ASN A 16 -5.19 6.19 10.37
C ASN A 16 -4.43 5.14 9.55
N CYS A 17 -3.15 4.87 9.87
CA CYS A 17 -2.36 3.91 9.14
C CYS A 17 -2.52 2.49 9.70
N GLU A 18 -2.38 1.49 8.84
CA GLU A 18 -2.41 0.09 9.24
C GLU A 18 -1.17 -0.33 10.07
N ASN A 19 -0.01 0.27 9.79
CA ASN A 19 1.26 -0.06 10.44
C ASN A 19 2.06 1.20 10.82
N GLY A 20 3.22 1.38 10.21
CA GLY A 20 4.14 2.49 10.52
C GLY A 20 3.87 3.80 9.78
N GLY A 21 2.85 3.89 8.92
CA GLY A 21 2.49 5.11 8.20
C GLY A 21 3.51 5.57 7.14
N ALA A 22 4.42 4.69 6.72
CA ALA A 22 5.50 5.03 5.80
C ALA A 22 4.99 5.47 4.42
N VAL A 23 4.00 4.76 3.87
CA VAL A 23 3.44 5.04 2.54
C VAL A 23 2.90 6.47 2.48
N THR A 24 1.97 6.81 3.36
CA THR A 24 1.37 8.16 3.43
C THR A 24 2.42 9.24 3.68
N SER A 25 3.43 8.97 4.55
CA SER A 25 4.50 9.94 4.81
C SER A 25 5.39 10.19 3.59
N LEU A 26 5.71 9.16 2.81
CA LEU A 26 6.50 9.30 1.58
C LEU A 26 5.71 10.06 0.50
N LEU A 27 4.44 9.76 0.35
CA LEU A 27 3.55 10.46 -0.58
C LEU A 27 3.41 11.93 -0.20
N LEU A 28 3.19 12.22 1.09
CA LEU A 28 3.11 13.60 1.59
C LEU A 28 4.41 14.37 1.35
N SER A 29 5.57 13.73 1.58
CA SER A 29 6.86 14.37 1.33
C SER A 29 7.03 14.76 -0.13
N LEU A 30 6.62 13.90 -1.08
CA LEU A 30 6.67 14.21 -2.51
C LEU A 30 5.77 15.38 -2.89
N LEU A 31 4.59 15.46 -2.29
CA LEU A 31 3.64 16.53 -2.53
C LEU A 31 4.13 17.88 -1.94
N ASP A 32 4.55 17.87 -0.69
CA ASP A 32 5.07 19.05 0.03
C ASP A 32 6.35 19.63 -0.63
N GLU A 33 7.15 18.77 -1.27
CA GLU A 33 8.36 19.17 -1.99
C GLU A 33 8.10 19.65 -3.43
N GLY A 34 6.86 19.59 -3.91
CA GLY A 34 6.54 19.88 -5.31
C GLY A 34 7.23 18.94 -6.30
N LYS A 35 7.56 17.72 -5.88
CA LYS A 35 8.17 16.70 -6.73
C LYS A 35 7.17 16.05 -7.67
N VAL A 36 5.89 16.14 -7.33
CA VAL A 36 4.76 15.62 -8.09
C VAL A 36 3.64 16.66 -8.16
N ASP A 37 2.88 16.62 -9.24
CA ASP A 37 1.70 17.45 -9.47
C ASP A 37 0.49 16.91 -8.67
N GLY A 38 0.52 15.61 -8.35
CA GLY A 38 -0.48 14.94 -7.53
C GLY A 38 -0.17 13.46 -7.31
N ILE A 39 -1.05 12.83 -6.58
CA ILE A 39 -0.93 11.43 -6.15
C ILE A 39 -2.16 10.68 -6.63
N LEU A 40 -1.96 9.60 -7.38
CA LEU A 40 -3.03 8.67 -7.71
C LEU A 40 -3.09 7.59 -6.61
N ASN A 41 -4.12 7.67 -5.80
CA ASN A 41 -4.34 6.73 -4.70
C ASN A 41 -5.79 6.22 -4.69
N LEU A 42 -6.09 5.28 -3.79
CA LEU A 42 -7.42 4.74 -3.61
C LEU A 42 -8.08 5.41 -2.41
N LYS A 43 -9.26 5.98 -2.60
CA LYS A 43 -10.07 6.57 -1.53
C LYS A 43 -11.25 5.68 -1.21
N LYS A 44 -11.48 5.42 0.08
CA LYS A 44 -12.70 4.78 0.58
C LYS A 44 -13.89 5.71 0.34
N GLN A 45 -14.98 5.15 -0.12
CA GLN A 45 -16.28 5.82 -0.22
C GLN A 45 -17.15 5.49 0.99
N ASP A 46 -18.33 4.94 0.77
CA ASP A 46 -19.31 4.69 1.83
C ASP A 46 -18.86 3.55 2.77
N ASN A 47 -18.18 2.53 2.22
CA ASN A 47 -17.71 1.38 3.00
C ASN A 47 -16.31 0.92 2.60
N VAL A 48 -15.78 -0.10 3.26
CA VAL A 48 -14.41 -0.62 3.03
C VAL A 48 -14.26 -1.40 1.71
N TYR A 49 -15.35 -1.75 1.04
CA TYR A 49 -15.35 -2.45 -0.25
C TYR A 49 -15.43 -1.49 -1.42
N ASP A 50 -15.85 -0.26 -1.17
CA ASP A 50 -16.03 0.77 -2.19
C ASP A 50 -14.85 1.74 -2.21
N GLY A 51 -13.83 1.38 -2.95
CA GLY A 51 -12.64 2.18 -3.16
C GLY A 51 -12.57 2.74 -4.56
N ILE A 52 -12.45 4.06 -4.70
CA ILE A 52 -12.30 4.72 -5.99
C ILE A 52 -10.89 5.28 -6.20
N PRO A 53 -10.34 5.19 -7.43
CA PRO A 53 -9.09 5.85 -7.76
C PRO A 53 -9.30 7.37 -7.74
N THR A 54 -8.52 8.07 -6.94
CA THR A 54 -8.62 9.51 -6.72
C THR A 54 -7.27 10.15 -6.98
N PHE A 55 -7.29 11.26 -7.75
CA PHE A 55 -6.12 12.10 -7.94
C PHE A 55 -6.11 13.18 -6.88
N VAL A 56 -5.14 13.12 -5.98
CA VAL A 56 -5.01 13.90 -4.76
C VAL A 56 -3.92 14.97 -4.97
N THR A 57 -4.20 16.21 -4.62
CA THR A 57 -3.28 17.34 -4.80
C THR A 57 -2.99 18.10 -3.50
N THR A 58 -3.69 17.78 -2.42
CA THR A 58 -3.53 18.41 -1.11
C THR A 58 -3.22 17.38 -0.02
N LYS A 59 -2.67 17.85 1.10
CA LYS A 59 -2.42 17.03 2.28
C LYS A 59 -3.70 16.47 2.87
N GLU A 60 -4.73 17.29 2.95
CA GLU A 60 -6.03 16.94 3.51
C GLU A 60 -6.66 15.78 2.73
N GLU A 61 -6.71 15.89 1.41
CA GLU A 61 -7.18 14.84 0.51
C GLU A 61 -6.34 13.56 0.65
N LEU A 62 -5.00 13.69 0.79
CA LEU A 62 -4.13 12.54 0.96
C LEU A 62 -4.42 11.79 2.26
N LEU A 63 -4.67 12.49 3.36
CA LEU A 63 -5.01 11.87 4.65
C LEU A 63 -6.33 11.09 4.59
N GLU A 64 -7.28 11.51 3.77
CA GLU A 64 -8.54 10.78 3.53
C GLU A 64 -8.35 9.48 2.74
N THR A 65 -7.20 9.29 2.08
CA THR A 65 -6.83 8.04 1.39
C THR A 65 -5.97 7.12 2.25
N SER A 66 -5.77 7.44 3.53
CA SER A 66 -4.97 6.62 4.46
C SER A 66 -5.71 5.33 4.84
N GLY A 67 -4.93 4.28 5.08
CA GLY A 67 -5.45 2.95 5.39
C GLY A 67 -5.32 1.99 4.21
N SER A 68 -5.66 0.73 4.44
CA SER A 68 -5.61 -0.33 3.44
C SER A 68 -7.01 -0.81 3.10
N LEU A 69 -7.30 -0.93 1.80
CA LEU A 69 -8.54 -1.52 1.29
C LEU A 69 -8.21 -2.84 0.61
N HIS A 70 -8.48 -3.96 1.28
CA HIS A 70 -8.14 -5.30 0.78
C HIS A 70 -9.15 -5.82 -0.24
N CYS A 71 -10.39 -5.35 -0.17
CA CYS A 71 -11.50 -5.76 -1.01
C CYS A 71 -11.90 -4.74 -2.09
N ALA A 72 -11.06 -3.76 -2.38
CA ALA A 72 -11.24 -2.78 -3.44
C ALA A 72 -10.08 -2.85 -4.47
N PRO A 73 -9.96 -3.94 -5.27
CA PRO A 73 -8.86 -4.10 -6.22
C PRO A 73 -9.05 -3.21 -7.44
N ILE A 74 -8.23 -2.18 -7.57
CA ILE A 74 -8.22 -1.28 -8.73
C ILE A 74 -6.88 -1.39 -9.45
N MET A 75 -6.91 -1.27 -10.78
CA MET A 75 -5.75 -1.16 -11.67
C MET A 75 -5.56 0.30 -12.04
N THR A 76 -4.47 0.91 -11.58
CA THR A 76 -4.16 2.33 -11.84
C THR A 76 -3.45 2.57 -13.16
N SER A 77 -2.89 1.52 -13.75
CA SER A 77 -2.15 1.57 -15.01
C SER A 77 -2.95 2.19 -16.16
N ASP A 78 -4.21 1.82 -16.33
CA ASP A 78 -5.07 2.36 -17.38
C ASP A 78 -5.37 3.86 -17.20
N ILE A 79 -5.51 4.30 -15.94
CA ILE A 79 -5.73 5.71 -15.61
C ILE A 79 -4.51 6.54 -16.00
N ILE A 80 -3.32 6.07 -15.64
CA ILE A 80 -2.06 6.72 -16.00
C ILE A 80 -1.94 6.81 -17.53
N ALA A 81 -2.20 5.71 -18.24
CA ALA A 81 -2.09 5.67 -19.68
C ALA A 81 -3.04 6.61 -20.43
N LYS A 82 -4.24 6.84 -19.88
CA LYS A 82 -5.28 7.63 -20.54
C LYS A 82 -5.27 9.10 -20.15
N PHE A 83 -4.96 9.42 -18.89
CA PHE A 83 -5.21 10.72 -18.32
C PHE A 83 -3.99 11.43 -17.74
N LEU A 84 -2.93 10.70 -17.37
CA LEU A 84 -1.81 11.23 -16.57
C LEU A 84 -0.43 11.04 -17.25
N LYS A 85 -0.38 11.02 -18.59
CA LYS A 85 0.87 10.72 -19.32
C LYS A 85 1.96 11.76 -19.15
N GLU A 86 1.58 13.03 -19.05
CA GLU A 86 2.50 14.16 -19.03
C GLU A 86 2.74 14.68 -17.60
N ASP A 87 1.95 14.22 -16.63
CA ASP A 87 2.02 14.69 -15.26
C ASP A 87 3.19 14.03 -14.51
N LYS A 88 3.71 14.74 -13.52
CA LYS A 88 4.60 14.17 -12.51
C LYS A 88 3.75 13.65 -11.37
N ILE A 89 3.68 12.35 -11.20
CA ILE A 89 2.77 11.72 -10.25
C ILE A 89 3.48 10.78 -9.27
N ALA A 90 2.89 10.62 -8.09
CA ALA A 90 3.12 9.45 -7.27
C ALA A 90 1.90 8.53 -7.33
N VAL A 91 2.12 7.24 -7.23
CA VAL A 91 1.05 6.23 -7.27
C VAL A 91 1.35 5.09 -6.31
N THR A 92 0.32 4.64 -5.57
CA THR A 92 0.41 3.39 -4.83
C THR A 92 0.09 2.21 -5.73
N THR A 93 0.90 1.14 -5.68
CA THR A 93 0.78 0.02 -6.60
C THR A 93 0.88 -1.33 -5.91
N LYS A 94 0.02 -2.27 -6.28
CA LYS A 94 0.23 -3.70 -6.02
C LYS A 94 1.28 -4.28 -6.98
N PRO A 95 1.86 -5.47 -6.72
CA PRO A 95 2.88 -6.05 -7.60
C PRO A 95 2.44 -6.21 -9.07
N CYS A 96 1.22 -6.69 -9.30
CA CYS A 96 0.66 -6.84 -10.65
C CYS A 96 0.44 -5.49 -11.35
N ASP A 97 -0.01 -4.49 -10.62
CA ASP A 97 -0.24 -3.15 -11.15
C ASP A 97 1.09 -2.43 -11.44
N ALA A 98 2.10 -2.57 -10.59
CA ALA A 98 3.44 -2.05 -10.85
C ALA A 98 4.06 -2.64 -12.14
N MET A 99 3.81 -3.93 -12.42
CA MET A 99 4.22 -4.55 -13.69
C MET A 99 3.44 -3.98 -14.87
N ALA A 100 2.14 -3.78 -14.75
CA ALA A 100 1.31 -3.20 -15.80
C ALA A 100 1.74 -1.75 -16.10
N ILE A 101 2.05 -0.95 -15.08
CA ILE A 101 2.57 0.42 -15.24
C ILE A 101 3.93 0.40 -15.95
N ASP A 102 4.86 -0.49 -15.58
CA ASP A 102 6.17 -0.63 -16.24
C ASP A 102 6.01 -0.92 -17.75
N GLU A 103 5.03 -1.76 -18.14
CA GLU A 103 4.73 -2.04 -19.52
C GLU A 103 4.05 -0.88 -20.25
N ILE A 104 3.13 -0.18 -19.61
CA ILE A 104 2.43 0.97 -20.18
C ILE A 104 3.39 2.13 -20.42
N ILE A 105 4.31 2.39 -19.51
CA ILE A 105 5.38 3.38 -19.67
C ILE A 105 6.14 3.13 -20.96
N LYS A 106 6.57 1.89 -21.20
CA LYS A 106 7.32 1.50 -22.41
C LYS A 106 6.50 1.66 -23.68
N ARG A 107 5.24 1.19 -23.67
CA ARG A 107 4.36 1.18 -24.86
C ARG A 107 3.86 2.57 -25.26
N ASN A 108 3.66 3.44 -24.29
CA ASN A 108 3.09 4.78 -24.53
C ASN A 108 4.16 5.89 -24.53
N GLY A 109 5.45 5.56 -24.38
CA GLY A 109 6.52 6.54 -24.35
C GLY A 109 6.45 7.50 -23.16
N ILE A 110 5.85 7.08 -22.05
CA ILE A 110 5.73 7.90 -20.84
C ILE A 110 7.12 7.99 -20.21
N ASN A 111 7.49 9.18 -19.74
CA ASN A 111 8.75 9.34 -19.02
C ASN A 111 8.67 8.69 -17.63
N ARG A 112 9.44 7.62 -17.41
CA ARG A 112 9.52 6.91 -16.12
C ARG A 112 9.92 7.82 -14.96
N ASP A 113 10.71 8.85 -15.22
CA ASP A 113 11.16 9.80 -14.20
C ASP A 113 10.02 10.67 -13.64
N ASN A 114 8.94 10.81 -14.39
CA ASN A 114 7.75 11.52 -13.94
C ASN A 114 6.90 10.71 -12.95
N ILE A 115 7.14 9.40 -12.79
CA ILE A 115 6.29 8.54 -11.97
C ILE A 115 7.07 8.01 -10.76
N TYR A 116 6.59 8.32 -9.55
CA TYR A 116 7.01 7.69 -8.30
C TYR A 116 6.07 6.53 -7.96
N MET A 117 6.56 5.31 -7.97
CA MET A 117 5.78 4.13 -7.61
C MET A 117 6.07 3.68 -6.19
N ILE A 118 5.10 3.85 -5.30
CA ILE A 118 5.15 3.36 -3.91
C ILE A 118 4.41 2.02 -3.88
N GLY A 119 5.18 0.95 -3.88
CA GLY A 119 4.64 -0.40 -3.95
C GLY A 119 4.12 -0.91 -2.61
N LEU A 120 3.02 -1.66 -2.66
CA LEU A 120 2.41 -2.32 -1.52
C LEU A 120 2.57 -3.83 -1.65
N ASN A 121 3.15 -4.49 -0.66
CA ASN A 121 3.21 -5.95 -0.60
C ASN A 121 1.78 -6.51 -0.62
N CYS A 122 1.55 -7.58 -1.38
CA CYS A 122 0.20 -8.05 -1.62
C CYS A 122 0.10 -9.57 -1.51
N GLY A 123 -0.74 -10.06 -0.60
CA GLY A 123 -1.08 -11.48 -0.44
C GLY A 123 -2.20 -11.95 -1.35
N GLY A 124 -2.88 -11.03 -1.99
CA GLY A 124 -4.09 -11.21 -2.81
C GLY A 124 -5.16 -10.17 -2.46
N THR A 125 -6.23 -10.14 -3.24
CA THR A 125 -7.38 -9.26 -3.00
C THR A 125 -8.66 -10.04 -3.19
N VAL A 126 -9.73 -9.64 -2.51
CA VAL A 126 -11.08 -10.14 -2.67
C VAL A 126 -11.85 -9.14 -3.55
N SER A 127 -12.86 -9.56 -4.31
CA SER A 127 -13.72 -8.61 -5.02
C SER A 127 -14.75 -8.01 -4.07
N PRO A 128 -15.22 -6.76 -4.29
CA PRO A 128 -16.22 -6.13 -3.42
C PRO A 128 -17.45 -7.02 -3.18
N LEU A 129 -18.09 -7.47 -4.24
CA LEU A 129 -19.29 -8.32 -4.16
C LEU A 129 -19.04 -9.68 -3.47
N THR A 130 -17.82 -10.23 -3.61
CA THR A 130 -17.46 -11.47 -2.90
C THR A 130 -17.25 -11.19 -1.43
N ALA A 131 -16.62 -10.06 -1.08
CA ALA A 131 -16.39 -9.67 0.30
C ALA A 131 -17.68 -9.46 1.09
N GLU A 132 -18.64 -8.70 0.54
CA GLU A 132 -19.94 -8.49 1.16
C GLU A 132 -20.67 -9.81 1.43
N LYS A 133 -20.72 -10.71 0.43
CA LYS A 133 -21.34 -12.03 0.58
C LYS A 133 -20.59 -12.88 1.60
N MET A 134 -19.28 -12.91 1.55
CA MET A 134 -18.41 -13.65 2.45
C MET A 134 -18.62 -13.21 3.90
N ILE A 135 -18.65 -11.91 4.16
CA ILE A 135 -18.84 -11.36 5.49
C ILE A 135 -20.23 -11.74 6.03
N LYS A 136 -21.27 -11.58 5.24
CA LYS A 136 -22.61 -11.96 5.65
C LYS A 136 -22.75 -13.45 5.97
N LEU A 137 -22.09 -14.33 5.19
CA LEU A 137 -22.23 -15.77 5.33
C LEU A 137 -21.36 -16.37 6.43
N PHE A 138 -20.12 -15.89 6.59
CA PHE A 138 -19.14 -16.53 7.47
C PHE A 138 -18.89 -15.78 8.77
N TYR A 139 -19.25 -14.50 8.84
CA TYR A 139 -19.07 -13.69 10.04
C TYR A 139 -20.39 -13.40 10.77
N ASP A 140 -21.53 -13.63 10.10
CA ASP A 140 -22.86 -13.36 10.62
C ASP A 140 -22.98 -11.89 11.10
N VAL A 141 -22.54 -10.96 10.23
CA VAL A 141 -22.64 -9.50 10.45
C VAL A 141 -23.12 -8.82 9.17
N ASP A 142 -23.68 -7.62 9.31
CA ASP A 142 -23.94 -6.78 8.16
C ASP A 142 -22.61 -6.26 7.61
N PRO A 143 -22.32 -6.42 6.31
CA PRO A 143 -21.11 -5.87 5.71
C PRO A 143 -20.92 -4.36 5.92
N GLU A 144 -22.02 -3.60 6.07
CA GLU A 144 -21.95 -2.15 6.30
C GLU A 144 -21.43 -1.80 7.71
N ASP A 145 -21.50 -2.72 8.68
CA ASP A 145 -20.96 -2.54 10.02
C ASP A 145 -19.41 -2.69 10.07
N VAL A 146 -18.80 -3.13 8.97
CA VAL A 146 -17.35 -3.35 8.90
C VAL A 146 -16.63 -2.03 8.60
N VAL A 147 -15.78 -1.61 9.53
CA VAL A 147 -15.00 -0.36 9.40
C VAL A 147 -13.57 -0.58 8.94
N LYS A 148 -13.06 -1.82 9.11
CA LYS A 148 -11.68 -2.18 8.73
C LYS A 148 -11.56 -3.64 8.36
N GLU A 149 -10.66 -3.93 7.43
CA GLU A 149 -10.25 -5.26 7.00
C GLU A 149 -8.75 -5.43 7.20
N GLU A 150 -8.33 -6.62 7.61
CA GLU A 150 -6.90 -6.98 7.70
C GLU A 150 -6.69 -8.43 7.24
N ILE A 151 -5.58 -8.67 6.55
CA ILE A 151 -5.09 -10.02 6.25
C ILE A 151 -3.83 -10.26 7.07
N ASN A 152 -3.92 -11.12 8.07
CA ASN A 152 -2.81 -11.41 8.97
C ASN A 152 -2.72 -12.90 9.28
N LYS A 153 -1.51 -13.48 9.07
CA LYS A 153 -1.20 -14.89 9.36
C LYS A 153 -2.21 -15.91 8.81
N GLY A 154 -2.71 -15.65 7.59
CA GLY A 154 -3.68 -16.54 6.94
C GLY A 154 -5.11 -16.39 7.45
N GLN A 155 -5.38 -15.38 8.26
CA GLN A 155 -6.72 -14.99 8.69
C GLN A 155 -7.18 -13.77 7.88
N PHE A 156 -8.44 -13.75 7.49
CA PHE A 156 -9.14 -12.55 7.09
C PHE A 156 -9.87 -12.02 8.32
N ILE A 157 -9.49 -10.85 8.76
CA ILE A 157 -9.95 -10.22 10.01
C ILE A 157 -10.78 -9.00 9.62
N ILE A 158 -11.93 -8.83 10.26
CA ILE A 158 -12.76 -7.63 10.17
C ILE A 158 -12.88 -6.99 11.54
N GLU A 159 -12.94 -5.66 11.57
CA GLU A 159 -13.23 -4.85 12.74
C GLU A 159 -14.56 -4.14 12.52
N LEU A 160 -15.44 -4.20 13.50
CA LEU A 160 -16.77 -3.58 13.47
C LEU A 160 -16.73 -2.20 14.14
N GLU A 161 -17.74 -1.36 13.92
CA GLU A 161 -17.85 -0.03 14.52
C GLU A 161 -17.76 -0.03 16.06
N ASN A 162 -18.22 -1.11 16.70
CA ASN A 162 -18.14 -1.27 18.16
C ASN A 162 -16.75 -1.70 18.65
N GLY A 163 -15.77 -1.89 17.75
CA GLY A 163 -14.42 -2.35 18.06
C GLY A 163 -14.29 -3.87 18.20
N GLU A 164 -15.35 -4.65 17.93
CA GLU A 164 -15.27 -6.11 17.91
C GLU A 164 -14.50 -6.58 16.68
N GLU A 165 -13.56 -7.50 16.88
CA GLU A 165 -12.84 -8.17 15.79
C GLU A 165 -13.37 -9.59 15.59
N LYS A 166 -13.61 -9.97 14.34
CA LYS A 166 -13.93 -11.34 13.94
C LYS A 166 -12.93 -11.81 12.89
N SER A 167 -12.62 -13.11 12.87
CA SER A 167 -11.66 -13.66 11.90
C SER A 167 -12.04 -15.05 11.43
N VAL A 168 -11.76 -15.33 10.15
CA VAL A 168 -11.91 -16.64 9.53
C VAL A 168 -10.63 -16.94 8.75
N LYS A 169 -10.22 -18.20 8.69
CA LYS A 169 -9.06 -18.60 7.87
C LYS A 169 -9.35 -18.38 6.39
N ILE A 170 -8.39 -17.82 5.67
CA ILE A 170 -8.52 -17.58 4.22
C ILE A 170 -8.73 -18.89 3.46
N ASP A 171 -8.01 -19.95 3.84
CA ASP A 171 -8.13 -21.24 3.18
C ASP A 171 -9.54 -21.81 3.33
N ASP A 172 -10.18 -21.70 4.52
CA ASP A 172 -11.54 -22.14 4.74
C ASP A 172 -12.56 -21.38 3.86
N LEU A 173 -12.31 -20.07 3.65
CA LEU A 173 -13.13 -19.25 2.75
C LEU A 173 -12.95 -19.64 1.28
N GLU A 174 -11.71 -19.95 0.88
CA GLU A 174 -11.39 -20.35 -0.51
C GLU A 174 -11.93 -21.73 -0.85
N ASP A 175 -11.95 -22.66 0.08
CA ASP A 175 -12.55 -23.99 -0.09
C ASP A 175 -14.08 -23.92 -0.35
N GLU A 176 -14.74 -22.89 0.19
CA GLU A 176 -16.17 -22.61 -0.04
C GLU A 176 -16.42 -21.69 -1.25
N GLY A 177 -15.38 -21.35 -2.04
CA GLY A 177 -15.47 -20.52 -3.24
C GLY A 177 -15.51 -19.02 -2.98
N TYR A 178 -15.07 -18.59 -1.80
CA TYR A 178 -14.93 -17.19 -1.40
C TYR A 178 -13.44 -16.81 -1.24
N GLY A 179 -13.16 -15.72 -0.57
CA GLY A 179 -11.78 -15.29 -0.33
C GLY A 179 -11.13 -14.63 -1.54
N ARG A 180 -9.85 -14.93 -1.79
CA ARG A 180 -9.08 -14.25 -2.85
C ARG A 180 -9.59 -14.60 -4.24
N ARG A 181 -9.49 -13.62 -5.16
CA ARG A 181 -9.80 -13.82 -6.57
C ARG A 181 -8.94 -14.95 -7.15
N ASP A 182 -9.47 -15.71 -8.11
CA ASP A 182 -8.81 -16.88 -8.73
C ASP A 182 -7.37 -16.59 -9.19
N ASN A 183 -7.15 -15.42 -9.81
CA ASN A 183 -5.81 -15.01 -10.22
C ASN A 183 -4.90 -14.72 -9.03
N CYS A 184 -5.45 -14.23 -7.91
CA CYS A 184 -4.69 -13.92 -6.70
C CYS A 184 -4.28 -15.17 -5.94
N GLN A 185 -5.09 -16.22 -5.94
CA GLN A 185 -4.77 -17.52 -5.33
C GLN A 185 -3.52 -18.14 -5.96
N ARG A 186 -3.39 -18.04 -7.29
CA ARG A 186 -2.26 -18.55 -8.07
C ARG A 186 -1.11 -17.56 -8.24
N CYS A 187 -1.24 -16.33 -7.70
CA CYS A 187 -0.27 -15.27 -7.91
C CYS A 187 1.00 -15.49 -7.06
N GLU A 188 2.15 -15.51 -7.71
CA GLU A 188 3.46 -15.59 -7.06
C GLU A 188 4.07 -14.20 -6.80
N LEU A 189 3.47 -13.16 -7.36
CA LEU A 189 3.94 -11.78 -7.23
C LEU A 189 3.49 -11.20 -5.89
N LYS A 190 4.36 -11.27 -4.88
CA LYS A 190 4.04 -10.79 -3.53
C LYS A 190 4.66 -9.44 -3.19
N ILE A 191 5.77 -9.10 -3.84
CA ILE A 191 6.55 -7.88 -3.59
C ILE A 191 6.63 -7.07 -4.89
N PRO A 192 6.26 -5.77 -4.89
CA PRO A 192 6.23 -4.93 -6.09
C PRO A 192 7.64 -4.42 -6.46
N ARG A 193 8.51 -5.30 -6.94
CA ARG A 193 9.91 -4.96 -7.28
C ARG A 193 10.07 -4.06 -8.51
N LYS A 194 9.01 -3.78 -9.25
CA LYS A 194 8.98 -2.76 -10.31
C LYS A 194 8.71 -1.35 -9.79
N ALA A 195 8.24 -1.23 -8.54
CA ALA A 195 8.07 0.05 -7.86
C ALA A 195 9.42 0.58 -7.35
N ASP A 196 9.48 1.88 -7.02
CA ASP A 196 10.69 2.52 -6.49
C ASP A 196 11.01 2.01 -5.08
N VAL A 197 9.98 1.81 -4.28
CA VAL A 197 10.05 1.16 -2.98
C VAL A 197 8.90 0.15 -2.86
N ALA A 198 9.11 -0.93 -2.09
CA ALA A 198 8.07 -1.88 -1.73
C ALA A 198 7.84 -1.84 -0.22
N CYS A 199 6.60 -1.57 0.16
CA CYS A 199 6.17 -1.38 1.56
C CYS A 199 5.22 -2.49 2.00
N GLY A 200 5.27 -2.86 3.29
CA GLY A 200 4.35 -3.84 3.86
C GLY A 200 4.61 -4.11 5.33
N ASN A 201 3.86 -5.06 5.89
CA ASN A 201 4.01 -5.49 7.27
C ASN A 201 4.88 -6.75 7.44
N TRP A 202 5.14 -7.51 6.36
CA TRP A 202 5.87 -8.78 6.44
C TRP A 202 7.33 -8.57 6.84
N GLY A 203 7.71 -9.14 7.99
CA GLY A 203 9.06 -9.05 8.52
C GLY A 203 9.35 -7.76 9.28
N SER A 204 8.36 -6.90 9.53
CA SER A 204 8.49 -5.71 10.36
C SER A 204 8.13 -5.98 11.83
N SER A 205 8.65 -5.14 12.71
CA SER A 205 8.17 -5.05 14.11
C SER A 205 6.81 -4.37 14.14
N LYS A 206 5.98 -4.67 15.15
CA LYS A 206 4.68 -4.00 15.36
C LYS A 206 4.85 -2.47 15.35
N GLY A 207 4.00 -1.78 14.62
CA GLY A 207 4.02 -0.31 14.48
C GLY A 207 5.13 0.23 13.56
N TYR A 208 5.75 -0.63 12.74
CA TYR A 208 6.71 -0.25 11.72
C TYR A 208 6.29 -0.81 10.36
N THR A 209 6.57 -0.08 9.29
CA THR A 209 6.44 -0.56 7.91
C THR A 209 7.78 -1.15 7.47
N PHE A 210 7.77 -2.37 6.94
CA PHE A 210 8.90 -2.93 6.20
C PHE A 210 9.02 -2.22 4.86
N VAL A 211 10.24 -1.87 4.45
CA VAL A 211 10.54 -1.23 3.16
C VAL A 211 11.72 -1.92 2.49
N GLU A 212 11.51 -2.32 1.23
CA GLU A 212 12.54 -2.76 0.31
C GLU A 212 12.77 -1.63 -0.71
N ILE A 213 14.02 -1.14 -0.82
CA ILE A 213 14.40 -0.11 -1.79
C ILE A 213 14.81 -0.80 -3.09
N ASN A 214 14.13 -0.48 -4.19
CA ASN A 214 14.32 -1.16 -5.47
C ASN A 214 15.08 -0.33 -6.51
N THR A 215 15.00 1.01 -6.43
CA THR A 215 15.62 1.92 -7.41
C THR A 215 16.44 3.02 -6.73
N PRO A 216 17.39 3.68 -7.46
CA PRO A 216 18.06 4.87 -6.95
C PRO A 216 17.09 5.99 -6.57
N LYS A 217 16.00 6.17 -7.32
CA LYS A 217 14.92 7.13 -7.04
C LYS A 217 14.22 6.82 -5.72
N GLY A 218 13.96 5.53 -5.44
CA GLY A 218 13.43 5.09 -4.15
C GLY A 218 14.44 5.29 -3.01
N GLU A 219 15.74 5.13 -3.26
CA GLU A 219 16.79 5.39 -2.25
C GLU A 219 16.84 6.87 -1.89
N GLU A 220 16.82 7.76 -2.89
CA GLU A 220 16.78 9.22 -2.68
C GLU A 220 15.53 9.62 -1.89
N LEU A 221 14.36 9.11 -2.27
CA LEU A 221 13.10 9.38 -1.58
C LEU A 221 13.16 9.01 -0.09
N ILE A 222 13.62 7.81 0.24
CA ILE A 222 13.76 7.35 1.62
C ILE A 222 14.78 8.18 2.39
N GLN A 223 15.92 8.49 1.77
CA GLN A 223 16.98 9.27 2.44
C GLN A 223 16.49 10.68 2.77
N ASN A 224 15.82 11.35 1.83
CA ASN A 224 15.24 12.68 2.04
C ASN A 224 14.23 12.68 3.19
N ALA A 225 13.35 11.68 3.25
CA ALA A 225 12.36 11.55 4.31
C ALA A 225 12.98 11.28 5.69
N ILE A 226 14.11 10.57 5.76
CA ILE A 226 14.88 10.36 6.99
C ILE A 226 15.58 11.66 7.41
N ASP A 227 16.26 12.33 6.48
CA ASP A 227 17.02 13.56 6.76
C ASP A 227 16.12 14.70 7.25
N LYS A 228 14.88 14.75 6.78
CA LYS A 228 13.85 15.70 7.24
C LYS A 228 13.12 15.26 8.51
N VAL A 229 13.53 14.14 9.10
CA VAL A 229 12.90 13.56 10.30
C VAL A 229 11.41 13.24 10.12
N ILE A 230 10.97 13.04 8.88
CA ILE A 230 9.60 12.61 8.57
C ILE A 230 9.39 11.13 8.94
N LEU A 231 10.46 10.34 8.87
CA LEU A 231 10.47 8.92 9.18
C LEU A 231 11.51 8.57 10.23
N LYS A 232 11.13 7.73 11.19
CA LYS A 232 12.05 7.07 12.13
C LYS A 232 12.51 5.75 11.54
N LEU A 233 13.82 5.53 11.53
CA LEU A 233 14.45 4.32 11.02
C LEU A 233 14.76 3.33 12.14
N LYS A 234 14.40 2.04 11.92
CA LYS A 234 14.91 0.90 12.66
C LYS A 234 15.59 -0.04 11.68
N ILE A 235 16.87 -0.37 11.90
CA ILE A 235 17.61 -1.26 11.00
C ILE A 235 17.06 -2.67 11.09
N HIS A 236 16.73 -3.27 9.95
CA HIS A 236 16.28 -4.65 9.89
C HIS A 236 17.44 -5.60 10.23
N PRO A 237 17.24 -6.67 11.05
CA PRO A 237 18.31 -7.56 11.46
C PRO A 237 19.13 -8.18 10.31
N LYS A 238 18.52 -8.46 9.17
CA LYS A 238 19.21 -8.94 7.95
C LYS A 238 20.21 -7.96 7.36
N ASN A 239 20.10 -6.67 7.65
CA ASN A 239 21.03 -5.64 7.14
C ASN A 239 22.26 -5.43 8.03
N ARG A 240 22.31 -5.97 9.24
CA ARG A 240 23.49 -5.85 10.11
C ARG A 240 24.74 -6.45 9.49
N LEU A 241 24.60 -7.35 8.52
CA LEU A 241 25.72 -8.01 7.82
C LEU A 241 26.17 -7.27 6.53
N GLN A 242 25.41 -6.30 6.01
CA GLN A 242 25.72 -5.61 4.74
C GLN A 242 25.96 -4.10 4.84
N LEU A 243 25.61 -3.47 5.96
CA LEU A 243 25.75 -2.04 6.14
C LEU A 243 27.02 -1.71 6.96
N GLY A 244 28.12 -1.51 6.26
CA GLY A 244 29.22 -0.69 6.74
C GLY A 244 28.80 0.79 6.86
N VAL A 245 27.64 1.07 7.44
CA VAL A 245 27.13 2.43 7.63
C VAL A 245 27.76 2.99 8.90
N LYS A 246 28.62 3.99 8.74
CA LYS A 246 28.99 4.90 9.82
C LYS A 246 27.74 5.66 10.25
N LEU A 247 27.01 5.13 11.22
CA LEU A 247 26.07 5.91 12.00
C LEU A 247 26.89 6.89 12.84
N LYS A 248 26.86 8.19 12.51
CA LYS A 248 27.21 9.22 13.47
C LYS A 248 26.15 9.15 14.58
N MET A 249 26.58 8.69 15.75
CA MET A 249 25.84 8.89 17.00
C MET A 249 25.82 10.38 17.36
#